data_f725ec2a1f825d2ccae36d444e265d25
#
_entry.id   f725ec2a1f825d2ccae36d444e265d25
#
_cell.length_a   1.000
_cell.length_b   1.000
_cell.length_c   1.000
_cell.angle_alpha   90.00
_cell.angle_beta   90.00
_cell.angle_gamma   90.00
#
_symmetry.space_group_name_H-M   'P 1'
#
loop_
_entity.id
_entity.type
_entity.pdbx_description
1 polymer ?
#
loop_
_entity_poly.entity_id
_entity_poly.type
_entity_poly.pdbx_seq_one_letter_code
_entity_poly.pdbx_strand_id
1 'polypeptide(L)'
;MTSSHSPAPTPLQAVLFDMDGTLVDTEQLWWDTVAEAAERLGHVLVEADQPDVLGRPVEHTAGVLAARSGAPAAAIAAELHRAFADRVRTRVVPRPGALALLGALRDEGVPTALVTASPREVAETVVAALAEAGHGGFTVTVTADDTVLTKPNPDPYLAACHALQVPPAACVAVEDTPTGVASAEAAGCQVLAVPSVTRIDPAPGRTVLDSLEQATPDRLRALVADAPAPRFLVPGLTTRRARAGRPFTARVAGLLRGAARPVAFAAADRPDWLTVHADGTLSGTPSPLPGPGTADVTVAVAEVTAVDAHGATAHLTVRIPVAAADAPAPETVRVMSWNLWLGGSPVDDHRDKQLAVLLAADVDVVGLQETAVHAAPELADALGWFHHSAGENLAVLSRHPVVDTLGDPGVGFYGAAGARIRLDEHPDGAPHELVLWTAHLNYTPYGPYDAGFGGLSAPELVDREGESGRVGEIDGILAGMAPDLAAADRTPVLLVGDFNAPSHLDWTAPAAPLHGGHGPVDWPVSRAVERAGLRDSYREAHPDPVAAPGTTWSPVHPRHEDGSGRPEPQDRIDFVLHAGDRLTVLDSTTLATGRIAPWPDVAANDWPSDHAAVLTTFRFA
;
A
#
# COMPACT_ATOMS: atom_id res chain seq x y z
N MET A 1 21.60 39.20 -3.94
CA MET A 1 22.00 38.13 -4.87
C MET A 1 22.74 37.08 -4.05
N THR A 2 21.99 36.16 -3.44
CA THR A 2 22.55 35.00 -2.76
C THR A 2 22.68 33.89 -3.81
N SER A 3 23.93 33.58 -4.18
CA SER A 3 24.21 32.46 -5.07
C SER A 3 23.78 31.17 -4.40
N SER A 4 22.72 30.54 -4.95
CA SER A 4 22.36 29.15 -4.63
C SER A 4 23.51 28.24 -5.09
N HIS A 5 24.38 27.85 -4.17
CA HIS A 5 25.26 26.72 -4.41
C HIS A 5 24.41 25.46 -4.40
N SER A 6 24.17 24.88 -5.57
CA SER A 6 23.77 23.47 -5.63
C SER A 6 24.88 22.66 -4.98
N PRO A 7 24.61 21.78 -4.03
CA PRO A 7 25.61 20.88 -3.48
C PRO A 7 26.26 20.07 -4.62
N ALA A 8 27.57 19.82 -4.52
CA ALA A 8 28.26 18.97 -5.48
C ALA A 8 27.62 17.57 -5.46
N PRO A 9 27.47 16.92 -6.62
CA PRO A 9 26.87 15.58 -6.68
C PRO A 9 27.65 14.61 -5.79
N THR A 10 26.93 13.79 -5.05
CA THR A 10 27.51 12.77 -4.16
C THR A 10 28.29 11.76 -5.02
N PRO A 11 29.60 11.53 -4.77
CA PRO A 11 30.32 10.52 -5.51
C PRO A 11 29.91 9.10 -5.09
N LEU A 12 29.89 8.15 -6.03
CA LEU A 12 29.76 6.73 -5.73
C LEU A 12 30.92 6.28 -4.83
N GLN A 13 30.64 5.73 -3.65
CA GLN A 13 31.63 5.29 -2.68
C GLN A 13 31.74 3.78 -2.56
N ALA A 14 30.69 3.02 -2.84
CA ALA A 14 30.71 1.55 -2.87
C ALA A 14 29.60 0.97 -3.73
N VAL A 15 29.78 -0.29 -4.14
CA VAL A 15 28.73 -1.10 -4.79
C VAL A 15 28.50 -2.38 -3.96
N LEU A 16 27.24 -2.63 -3.62
CA LEU A 16 26.79 -3.72 -2.74
C LEU A 16 26.04 -4.73 -3.60
N PHE A 17 26.58 -5.91 -3.76
CA PHE A 17 26.02 -6.93 -4.63
C PHE A 17 25.23 -7.97 -3.84
N ASP A 18 24.01 -8.23 -4.21
CA ASP A 18 23.41 -9.51 -3.91
C ASP A 18 24.15 -10.63 -4.64
N MET A 19 23.93 -11.86 -4.21
CA MET A 19 24.64 -13.05 -4.69
C MET A 19 23.80 -13.88 -5.67
N ASP A 20 22.71 -14.43 -5.14
CA ASP A 20 21.92 -15.49 -5.77
C ASP A 20 20.96 -14.89 -6.83
N GLY A 21 21.10 -15.28 -8.09
CA GLY A 21 20.36 -14.68 -9.19
C GLY A 21 20.95 -13.36 -9.70
N THR A 22 21.78 -12.67 -8.90
CA THR A 22 22.45 -11.41 -9.25
C THR A 22 23.84 -11.62 -9.82
N LEU A 23 24.77 -12.16 -9.03
CA LEU A 23 26.16 -12.40 -9.47
C LEU A 23 26.34 -13.80 -10.07
N VAL A 24 25.64 -14.77 -9.55
CA VAL A 24 25.72 -16.18 -9.93
C VAL A 24 24.34 -16.76 -10.19
N ASP A 25 24.27 -17.69 -11.15
CA ASP A 25 23.03 -18.38 -11.47
C ASP A 25 22.87 -19.60 -10.52
N THR A 26 22.31 -19.33 -9.35
CA THR A 26 22.02 -20.36 -8.34
C THR A 26 20.60 -20.87 -8.42
N GLU A 27 19.69 -20.20 -9.10
CA GLU A 27 18.28 -20.58 -9.26
C GLU A 27 18.15 -21.93 -9.98
N GLN A 28 18.86 -22.13 -11.09
CA GLN A 28 18.85 -23.41 -11.79
C GLN A 28 19.50 -24.52 -10.95
N LEU A 29 20.57 -24.19 -10.21
CA LEU A 29 21.21 -25.17 -9.31
C LEU A 29 20.27 -25.57 -8.16
N TRP A 30 19.50 -24.60 -7.66
CA TRP A 30 18.48 -24.86 -6.64
C TRP A 30 17.36 -25.74 -7.18
N TRP A 31 16.79 -25.40 -8.34
CA TRP A 31 15.78 -26.21 -9.00
C TRP A 31 16.23 -27.65 -9.19
N ASP A 32 17.42 -27.85 -9.74
CA ASP A 32 18.00 -29.20 -9.95
C ASP A 32 18.19 -29.96 -8.63
N THR A 33 18.57 -29.26 -7.56
CA THR A 33 18.74 -29.85 -6.22
C THR A 33 17.41 -30.34 -5.66
N VAL A 34 16.37 -29.50 -5.76
CA VAL A 34 15.02 -29.83 -5.28
C VAL A 34 14.41 -30.95 -6.14
N ALA A 35 14.60 -30.92 -7.46
CA ALA A 35 14.10 -31.94 -8.37
C ALA A 35 14.65 -33.31 -8.04
N GLU A 36 15.96 -33.42 -7.79
CA GLU A 36 16.57 -34.70 -7.37
C GLU A 36 16.09 -35.16 -6.00
N ALA A 37 15.88 -34.23 -5.05
CA ALA A 37 15.34 -34.59 -3.74
C ALA A 37 13.88 -35.04 -3.86
N ALA A 38 13.07 -34.37 -4.67
CA ALA A 38 11.70 -34.76 -4.95
C ALA A 38 11.60 -36.13 -5.59
N GLU A 39 12.46 -36.43 -6.58
CA GLU A 39 12.50 -37.73 -7.24
C GLU A 39 12.81 -38.87 -6.24
N ARG A 40 13.77 -38.65 -5.31
CA ARG A 40 14.04 -39.61 -4.23
C ARG A 40 12.85 -39.82 -3.29
N LEU A 41 11.99 -38.83 -3.15
CA LEU A 41 10.76 -38.89 -2.38
C LEU A 41 9.56 -39.43 -3.19
N GLY A 42 9.77 -39.82 -4.45
CA GLY A 42 8.74 -40.40 -5.32
C GLY A 42 7.90 -39.35 -6.06
N HIS A 43 8.38 -38.12 -6.18
CA HIS A 43 7.71 -37.01 -6.88
C HIS A 43 8.58 -36.49 -8.03
N VAL A 44 7.95 -36.11 -9.15
CA VAL A 44 8.62 -35.46 -10.25
C VAL A 44 8.13 -34.01 -10.27
N LEU A 45 9.05 -33.05 -10.16
CA LEU A 45 8.70 -31.62 -10.28
C LEU A 45 8.35 -31.28 -11.73
N VAL A 46 7.37 -30.42 -11.87
CA VAL A 46 6.92 -29.86 -13.16
C VAL A 46 6.98 -28.34 -13.12
N GLU A 47 6.83 -27.67 -14.25
CA GLU A 47 6.87 -26.20 -14.36
C GLU A 47 5.89 -25.51 -13.39
N ALA A 48 4.73 -26.11 -13.15
CA ALA A 48 3.74 -25.60 -12.19
C ALA A 48 4.23 -25.57 -10.73
N ASP A 49 5.32 -26.28 -10.39
CA ASP A 49 5.92 -26.27 -9.05
C ASP A 49 6.92 -25.11 -8.84
N GLN A 50 7.27 -24.37 -9.90
CA GLN A 50 8.25 -23.28 -9.81
C GLN A 50 7.92 -22.25 -8.73
N PRO A 51 6.66 -21.80 -8.55
CA PRO A 51 6.32 -20.81 -7.50
C PRO A 51 6.58 -21.31 -6.07
N ASP A 52 6.60 -22.63 -5.86
CA ASP A 52 6.85 -23.25 -4.55
C ASP A 52 8.34 -23.55 -4.30
N VAL A 53 9.18 -23.41 -5.33
CA VAL A 53 10.61 -23.76 -5.29
C VAL A 53 11.50 -22.55 -5.50
N LEU A 54 11.30 -21.78 -6.58
CA LEU A 54 12.17 -20.69 -6.96
C LEU A 54 11.88 -19.43 -6.11
N GLY A 55 12.93 -18.77 -5.64
CA GLY A 55 12.82 -17.59 -4.79
C GLY A 55 12.20 -17.85 -3.40
N ARG A 56 12.12 -19.10 -2.95
CA ARG A 56 11.55 -19.48 -1.66
C ARG A 56 12.62 -19.95 -0.67
N PRO A 57 12.43 -19.72 0.64
CA PRO A 57 13.30 -20.30 1.67
C PRO A 57 13.29 -21.82 1.63
N VAL A 58 14.42 -22.43 2.00
CA VAL A 58 14.57 -23.90 2.03
C VAL A 58 13.48 -24.57 2.88
N GLU A 59 13.11 -23.95 4.00
CA GLU A 59 12.08 -24.45 4.92
C GLU A 59 10.70 -24.51 4.26
N HIS A 60 10.37 -23.53 3.42
CA HIS A 60 9.12 -23.52 2.66
C HIS A 60 9.09 -24.70 1.68
N THR A 61 10.11 -24.82 0.84
CA THR A 61 10.23 -25.90 -0.15
C THR A 61 10.26 -27.28 0.51
N ALA A 62 10.98 -27.41 1.65
CA ALA A 62 10.99 -28.64 2.44
C ALA A 62 9.60 -28.99 3.02
N GLY A 63 8.83 -27.97 3.43
CA GLY A 63 7.44 -28.12 3.88
C GLY A 63 6.52 -28.63 2.77
N VAL A 64 6.65 -28.09 1.56
CA VAL A 64 5.90 -28.57 0.38
C VAL A 64 6.22 -30.03 0.06
N LEU A 65 7.51 -30.41 0.02
CA LEU A 65 7.93 -31.78 -0.23
C LEU A 65 7.48 -32.73 0.90
N ALA A 66 7.53 -32.28 2.16
CA ALA A 66 7.05 -33.04 3.31
C ALA A 66 5.55 -33.34 3.22
N ALA A 67 4.74 -32.35 2.85
CA ALA A 67 3.31 -32.53 2.67
C ALA A 67 2.96 -33.55 1.57
N ARG A 68 3.78 -33.63 0.54
CA ARG A 68 3.60 -34.57 -0.58
C ARG A 68 4.12 -35.98 -0.28
N SER A 69 5.20 -36.11 0.50
CA SER A 69 5.91 -37.40 0.73
C SER A 69 5.61 -38.02 2.08
N GLY A 70 5.14 -37.25 3.06
CA GLY A 70 5.00 -37.69 4.45
C GLY A 70 6.34 -37.77 5.23
N ALA A 71 7.46 -37.39 4.61
CA ALA A 71 8.77 -37.35 5.28
C ALA A 71 8.90 -36.12 6.18
N PRO A 72 9.70 -36.13 7.26
CA PRO A 72 9.88 -34.99 8.15
C PRO A 72 10.51 -33.80 7.42
N ALA A 73 9.85 -32.60 7.47
CA ALA A 73 10.32 -31.39 6.80
C ALA A 73 11.74 -31.00 7.21
N ALA A 74 12.09 -31.10 8.50
CA ALA A 74 13.44 -30.81 8.99
C ALA A 74 14.53 -31.70 8.38
N ALA A 75 14.23 -32.99 8.09
CA ALA A 75 15.17 -33.87 7.43
C ALA A 75 15.36 -33.51 5.97
N ILE A 76 14.28 -33.18 5.28
CA ILE A 76 14.32 -32.70 3.89
C ILE A 76 15.11 -31.39 3.81
N ALA A 77 14.84 -30.41 4.68
CA ALA A 77 15.56 -29.13 4.72
C ALA A 77 17.08 -29.37 4.90
N ALA A 78 17.49 -30.20 5.87
CA ALA A 78 18.88 -30.52 6.10
C ALA A 78 19.54 -31.21 4.91
N GLU A 79 18.80 -32.02 4.17
CA GLU A 79 19.29 -32.64 2.93
C GLU A 79 19.45 -31.64 1.80
N LEU A 80 18.44 -30.79 1.60
CA LEU A 80 18.46 -29.73 0.58
C LEU A 80 19.62 -28.77 0.81
N HIS A 81 19.85 -28.32 2.04
CA HIS A 81 20.99 -27.46 2.39
C HIS A 81 22.33 -28.10 2.00
N ARG A 82 22.55 -29.36 2.38
CA ARG A 82 23.81 -30.07 2.04
C ARG A 82 23.97 -30.28 0.53
N ALA A 83 22.92 -30.76 -0.14
CA ALA A 83 22.98 -31.05 -1.57
C ALA A 83 23.16 -29.77 -2.40
N PHE A 84 22.55 -28.67 -1.99
CA PHE A 84 22.72 -27.37 -2.64
C PHE A 84 24.13 -26.80 -2.45
N ALA A 85 24.66 -26.84 -1.21
CA ALA A 85 26.02 -26.40 -0.94
C ALA A 85 27.07 -27.24 -1.73
N ASP A 86 26.88 -28.57 -1.85
CA ASP A 86 27.75 -29.43 -2.66
C ASP A 86 27.68 -29.10 -4.15
N ARG A 87 26.49 -28.74 -4.64
CA ARG A 87 26.29 -28.38 -6.05
C ARG A 87 26.87 -27.01 -6.37
N VAL A 88 26.68 -26.04 -5.49
CA VAL A 88 27.31 -24.72 -5.60
C VAL A 88 28.83 -24.80 -5.67
N ARG A 89 29.46 -25.63 -4.81
CA ARG A 89 30.92 -25.85 -4.85
C ARG A 89 31.47 -26.35 -6.19
N THR A 90 30.66 -27.05 -6.97
CA THR A 90 31.12 -27.71 -8.20
C THR A 90 30.66 -27.06 -9.49
N ARG A 91 29.66 -26.15 -9.44
CA ARG A 91 28.97 -25.67 -10.64
C ARG A 91 28.59 -24.18 -10.60
N VAL A 92 29.26 -23.34 -9.81
CA VAL A 92 28.98 -21.89 -9.82
C VAL A 92 29.26 -21.31 -11.22
N VAL A 93 28.24 -20.70 -11.81
CA VAL A 93 28.32 -20.01 -13.10
C VAL A 93 28.05 -18.52 -12.86
N PRO A 94 29.04 -17.63 -13.09
CA PRO A 94 28.81 -16.19 -13.03
C PRO A 94 27.77 -15.76 -14.06
N ARG A 95 26.88 -14.85 -13.65
CA ARG A 95 25.91 -14.25 -14.56
C ARG A 95 26.60 -13.40 -15.63
N PRO A 96 25.99 -13.29 -16.84
CA PRO A 96 26.54 -12.42 -17.90
C PRO A 96 26.77 -11.00 -17.39
N GLY A 97 27.98 -10.48 -17.61
CA GLY A 97 28.41 -9.13 -17.15
C GLY A 97 28.94 -9.04 -15.72
N ALA A 98 28.68 -10.02 -14.83
CA ALA A 98 29.10 -9.95 -13.43
C ALA A 98 30.61 -9.75 -13.26
N LEU A 99 31.43 -10.62 -13.85
CA LEU A 99 32.90 -10.51 -13.75
C LEU A 99 33.44 -9.24 -14.41
N ALA A 100 32.83 -8.80 -15.51
CA ALA A 100 33.25 -7.59 -16.20
C ALA A 100 33.01 -6.36 -15.33
N LEU A 101 31.82 -6.26 -14.69
CA LEU A 101 31.48 -5.15 -13.80
C LEU A 101 32.36 -5.16 -12.54
N LEU A 102 32.53 -6.30 -11.90
CA LEU A 102 33.40 -6.44 -10.71
C LEU A 102 34.85 -6.07 -11.04
N GLY A 103 35.36 -6.49 -12.21
CA GLY A 103 36.67 -6.13 -12.69
C GLY A 103 36.83 -4.63 -12.91
N ALA A 104 35.86 -3.99 -13.58
CA ALA A 104 35.90 -2.55 -13.83
C ALA A 104 35.87 -1.73 -12.53
N LEU A 105 35.03 -2.11 -11.55
CA LEU A 105 34.96 -1.46 -10.24
C LEU A 105 36.27 -1.58 -9.47
N ARG A 106 36.90 -2.76 -9.50
CA ARG A 106 38.22 -2.99 -8.90
C ARG A 106 39.29 -2.10 -9.54
N ASP A 107 39.33 -2.05 -10.87
CA ASP A 107 40.36 -1.30 -11.62
C ASP A 107 40.22 0.22 -11.37
N GLU A 108 39.04 0.68 -11.03
CA GLU A 108 38.75 2.07 -10.63
C GLU A 108 38.85 2.31 -9.11
N GLY A 109 39.15 1.26 -8.32
CA GLY A 109 39.30 1.37 -6.87
C GLY A 109 37.99 1.60 -6.10
N VAL A 110 36.85 1.24 -6.70
CA VAL A 110 35.54 1.34 -6.03
C VAL A 110 35.35 0.12 -5.11
N PRO A 111 35.19 0.30 -3.79
CA PRO A 111 34.94 -0.79 -2.86
C PRO A 111 33.66 -1.58 -3.20
N THR A 112 33.71 -2.90 -3.04
CA THR A 112 32.56 -3.77 -3.25
C THR A 112 32.25 -4.61 -2.02
N ALA A 113 30.96 -4.84 -1.74
CA ALA A 113 30.50 -5.79 -0.74
C ALA A 113 29.59 -6.85 -1.36
N LEU A 114 29.63 -8.07 -0.82
CA LEU A 114 28.63 -9.10 -1.05
C LEU A 114 27.61 -9.04 0.08
N VAL A 115 26.30 -9.02 -0.25
CA VAL A 115 25.20 -8.95 0.72
C VAL A 115 24.14 -9.97 0.35
N THR A 116 24.11 -11.11 1.03
CA THR A 116 23.25 -12.25 0.68
C THR A 116 22.41 -12.73 1.85
N ALA A 117 21.23 -13.29 1.55
CA ALA A 117 20.39 -14.03 2.48
C ALA A 117 20.86 -15.51 2.63
N SER A 118 21.89 -15.93 1.91
CA SER A 118 22.46 -17.27 2.02
C SER A 118 23.39 -17.38 3.24
N PRO A 119 23.54 -18.60 3.82
CA PRO A 119 24.49 -18.88 4.90
C PRO A 119 25.94 -18.60 4.49
N ARG A 120 26.79 -18.31 5.46
CA ARG A 120 28.21 -17.96 5.25
C ARG A 120 28.98 -19.03 4.47
N GLU A 121 28.75 -20.32 4.76
CA GLU A 121 29.42 -21.44 4.07
C GLU A 121 29.16 -21.41 2.54
N VAL A 122 27.93 -21.09 2.14
CA VAL A 122 27.55 -20.97 0.72
C VAL A 122 28.20 -19.73 0.11
N ALA A 123 28.12 -18.59 0.79
CA ALA A 123 28.70 -17.33 0.32
C ALA A 123 30.21 -17.43 0.12
N GLU A 124 30.94 -18.02 1.06
CA GLU A 124 32.40 -18.24 0.94
C GLU A 124 32.76 -19.15 -0.24
N THR A 125 31.93 -20.14 -0.52
CA THR A 125 32.11 -21.02 -1.69
C THR A 125 31.95 -20.25 -3.00
N VAL A 126 30.93 -19.38 -3.10
CA VAL A 126 30.72 -18.53 -4.28
C VAL A 126 31.83 -17.51 -4.42
N VAL A 127 32.24 -16.86 -3.33
CA VAL A 127 33.36 -15.89 -3.35
C VAL A 127 34.65 -16.56 -3.84
N ALA A 128 34.96 -17.77 -3.38
CA ALA A 128 36.12 -18.53 -3.86
C ALA A 128 36.03 -18.84 -5.36
N ALA A 129 34.89 -19.26 -5.85
CA ALA A 129 34.68 -19.55 -7.28
C ALA A 129 34.79 -18.28 -8.15
N LEU A 130 34.25 -17.15 -7.69
CA LEU A 130 34.39 -15.85 -8.36
C LEU A 130 35.87 -15.39 -8.38
N ALA A 131 36.62 -15.67 -7.31
CA ALA A 131 38.05 -15.37 -7.24
C ALA A 131 38.87 -16.21 -8.24
N GLU A 132 38.57 -17.50 -8.36
CA GLU A 132 39.18 -18.38 -9.37
C GLU A 132 38.85 -17.93 -10.81
N ALA A 133 37.64 -17.38 -11.02
CA ALA A 133 37.20 -16.80 -12.30
C ALA A 133 37.82 -15.43 -12.61
N GLY A 134 38.68 -14.88 -11.73
CA GLY A 134 39.45 -13.65 -11.94
C GLY A 134 38.96 -12.42 -11.16
N HIS A 135 37.97 -12.56 -10.25
CA HIS A 135 37.58 -11.51 -9.32
C HIS A 135 38.42 -11.57 -8.05
N GLY A 136 39.05 -10.46 -7.64
CA GLY A 136 40.00 -10.38 -6.51
C GLY A 136 39.37 -10.44 -5.11
N GLY A 137 38.06 -10.69 -4.98
CA GLY A 137 37.33 -10.74 -3.72
C GLY A 137 36.55 -9.45 -3.40
N PHE A 138 35.66 -9.52 -2.43
CA PHE A 138 34.91 -8.39 -1.90
C PHE A 138 35.63 -7.77 -0.70
N THR A 139 35.48 -6.47 -0.50
CA THR A 139 36.01 -5.76 0.68
C THR A 139 35.29 -6.22 1.95
N VAL A 140 33.96 -6.47 1.83
CA VAL A 140 33.08 -6.93 2.90
C VAL A 140 32.14 -8.02 2.37
N THR A 141 31.84 -8.99 3.21
CA THR A 141 30.79 -10.01 2.95
C THR A 141 29.84 -10.05 4.13
N VAL A 142 28.55 -9.79 3.88
CA VAL A 142 27.45 -9.88 4.81
C VAL A 142 26.53 -11.02 4.37
N THR A 143 26.23 -11.93 5.27
CA THR A 143 25.47 -13.15 5.04
C THR A 143 24.27 -13.24 5.99
N ALA A 144 23.43 -14.26 5.85
CA ALA A 144 22.33 -14.50 6.78
C ALA A 144 22.80 -14.66 8.25
N ASP A 145 24.06 -15.06 8.48
CA ASP A 145 24.60 -15.30 9.80
C ASP A 145 25.09 -14.02 10.51
N ASP A 146 25.15 -12.88 9.79
CA ASP A 146 25.72 -11.63 10.30
C ASP A 146 24.68 -10.63 10.83
N THR A 147 23.39 -10.83 10.52
CA THR A 147 22.31 -9.94 10.92
C THR A 147 21.14 -10.70 11.53
N VAL A 148 20.51 -10.12 12.56
CA VAL A 148 19.33 -10.73 13.21
C VAL A 148 18.13 -10.72 12.28
N LEU A 149 17.97 -9.63 11.50
CA LEU A 149 16.91 -9.48 10.52
C LEU A 149 17.53 -9.58 9.12
N THR A 150 16.93 -10.43 8.29
CA THR A 150 17.34 -10.64 6.90
C THR A 150 16.50 -9.78 5.95
N LYS A 151 16.82 -9.76 4.64
CA LYS A 151 15.98 -9.15 3.60
C LYS A 151 14.53 -9.64 3.74
N PRO A 152 13.50 -8.77 3.68
CA PRO A 152 13.50 -7.39 3.17
C PRO A 152 13.88 -6.30 4.19
N ASN A 153 14.29 -6.63 5.42
CA ASN A 153 14.73 -5.62 6.37
C ASN A 153 16.03 -4.96 5.90
N PRO A 154 16.30 -3.68 6.27
CA PRO A 154 17.48 -2.94 5.82
C PRO A 154 18.80 -3.41 6.42
N ASP A 155 18.75 -4.22 7.48
CA ASP A 155 19.89 -4.58 8.32
C ASP A 155 21.10 -5.12 7.54
N PRO A 156 20.95 -6.03 6.55
CA PRO A 156 22.10 -6.55 5.78
C PRO A 156 22.84 -5.47 5.00
N TYR A 157 22.11 -4.56 4.34
CA TYR A 157 22.72 -3.47 3.58
C TYR A 157 23.32 -2.39 4.49
N LEU A 158 22.66 -2.08 5.62
CA LEU A 158 23.20 -1.19 6.63
C LEU A 158 24.48 -1.75 7.26
N ALA A 159 24.54 -3.05 7.53
CA ALA A 159 25.75 -3.70 8.04
C ALA A 159 26.91 -3.60 7.05
N ALA A 160 26.67 -3.80 5.75
CA ALA A 160 27.68 -3.65 4.70
C ALA A 160 28.17 -2.21 4.61
N CYS A 161 27.27 -1.22 4.58
CA CYS A 161 27.64 0.20 4.56
C CYS A 161 28.45 0.59 5.80
N HIS A 162 28.04 0.13 6.98
CA HIS A 162 28.77 0.38 8.22
C HIS A 162 30.18 -0.21 8.20
N ALA A 163 30.32 -1.46 7.73
CA ALA A 163 31.62 -2.13 7.63
C ALA A 163 32.56 -1.45 6.62
N LEU A 164 32.01 -0.90 5.53
CA LEU A 164 32.75 -0.11 4.54
C LEU A 164 32.99 1.34 4.99
N GLN A 165 32.35 1.80 6.04
CA GLN A 165 32.38 3.19 6.54
C GLN A 165 31.89 4.20 5.49
N VAL A 166 30.85 3.85 4.73
CA VAL A 166 30.24 4.69 3.70
C VAL A 166 28.75 4.92 4.00
N PRO A 167 28.20 6.10 3.67
CA PRO A 167 26.77 6.31 3.81
C PRO A 167 26.01 5.53 2.75
N PRO A 168 24.86 4.90 3.08
CA PRO A 168 24.06 4.12 2.13
C PRO A 168 23.71 4.89 0.84
N ALA A 169 23.41 6.17 0.95
CA ALA A 169 23.05 7.01 -0.19
C ALA A 169 24.19 7.26 -1.19
N ALA A 170 25.44 7.01 -0.79
CA ALA A 170 26.59 7.01 -1.69
C ALA A 170 26.88 5.61 -2.27
N CYS A 171 25.99 4.64 -2.05
CA CYS A 171 26.11 3.27 -2.51
C CYS A 171 25.06 2.93 -3.56
N VAL A 172 25.43 2.04 -4.46
CA VAL A 172 24.48 1.35 -5.33
C VAL A 172 24.39 -0.10 -4.89
N ALA A 173 23.20 -0.57 -4.58
CA ALA A 173 22.90 -1.99 -4.40
C ALA A 173 22.51 -2.59 -5.76
N VAL A 174 23.03 -3.76 -6.07
CA VAL A 174 22.72 -4.52 -7.29
C VAL A 174 21.92 -5.76 -6.86
N GLU A 175 20.69 -5.89 -7.37
CA GLU A 175 19.70 -6.85 -6.88
C GLU A 175 18.88 -7.45 -8.01
N ASP A 176 18.28 -8.65 -7.78
CA ASP A 176 17.46 -9.35 -8.76
C ASP A 176 16.04 -9.69 -8.27
N THR A 177 15.78 -9.53 -6.96
CA THR A 177 14.49 -9.87 -6.33
C THR A 177 13.77 -8.65 -5.74
N PRO A 178 12.42 -8.62 -5.73
CA PRO A 178 11.67 -7.59 -5.02
C PRO A 178 12.02 -7.49 -3.53
N THR A 179 12.29 -8.60 -2.87
CA THR A 179 12.66 -8.68 -1.45
C THR A 179 14.00 -8.00 -1.18
N GLY A 180 15.00 -8.25 -2.03
CA GLY A 180 16.31 -7.63 -1.91
C GLY A 180 16.29 -6.16 -2.26
N VAL A 181 15.56 -5.78 -3.32
CA VAL A 181 15.33 -4.38 -3.69
C VAL A 181 14.71 -3.61 -2.51
N ALA A 182 13.65 -4.15 -1.90
CA ALA A 182 13.02 -3.51 -0.74
C ALA A 182 13.99 -3.31 0.43
N SER A 183 14.87 -4.30 0.68
CA SER A 183 15.91 -4.22 1.72
C SER A 183 16.92 -3.10 1.43
N ALA A 184 17.41 -3.00 0.20
CA ALA A 184 18.38 -1.99 -0.24
C ALA A 184 17.78 -0.57 -0.20
N GLU A 185 16.55 -0.40 -0.66
CA GLU A 185 15.82 0.87 -0.60
C GLU A 185 15.53 1.29 0.83
N ALA A 186 15.10 0.37 1.68
CA ALA A 186 14.88 0.64 3.10
C ALA A 186 16.18 1.05 3.82
N ALA A 187 17.33 0.54 3.39
CA ALA A 187 18.65 0.97 3.86
C ALA A 187 19.04 2.36 3.34
N GLY A 188 18.40 2.86 2.27
CA GLY A 188 18.70 4.17 1.65
C GLY A 188 19.75 4.11 0.55
N CYS A 189 20.04 2.94 -0.03
CA CYS A 189 20.88 2.78 -1.20
C CYS A 189 20.13 3.16 -2.48
N GLN A 190 20.86 3.59 -3.51
CA GLN A 190 20.35 3.56 -4.88
C GLN A 190 20.34 2.11 -5.36
N VAL A 191 19.37 1.74 -6.19
CA VAL A 191 19.22 0.34 -6.62
C VAL A 191 19.38 0.20 -8.13
N LEU A 192 20.25 -0.71 -8.54
CA LEU A 192 20.31 -1.26 -9.88
C LEU A 192 19.67 -2.67 -9.83
N ALA A 193 18.47 -2.79 -10.32
CA ALA A 193 17.78 -4.09 -10.39
C ALA A 193 18.07 -4.78 -11.72
N VAL A 194 18.39 -6.09 -11.64
CA VAL A 194 18.58 -6.97 -12.80
C VAL A 194 17.72 -8.23 -12.58
N PRO A 195 16.40 -8.17 -12.86
CA PRO A 195 15.46 -9.22 -12.50
C PRO A 195 15.87 -10.61 -13.03
N SER A 196 15.81 -11.63 -12.20
CA SER A 196 16.09 -13.02 -12.59
C SER A 196 14.82 -13.82 -12.89
N VAL A 197 13.86 -13.82 -11.98
CA VAL A 197 12.61 -14.61 -12.07
C VAL A 197 11.38 -13.73 -11.98
N THR A 198 11.39 -12.77 -11.03
CA THR A 198 10.23 -11.91 -10.76
C THR A 198 10.43 -10.54 -11.36
N ARG A 199 9.43 -10.02 -12.07
CA ARG A 199 9.47 -8.67 -12.62
C ARG A 199 9.66 -7.64 -11.50
N ILE A 200 10.54 -6.67 -11.75
CA ILE A 200 10.77 -5.49 -10.92
C ILE A 200 10.53 -4.27 -11.80
N ASP A 201 9.70 -3.36 -11.33
CA ASP A 201 9.40 -2.14 -12.08
C ASP A 201 10.37 -1.00 -11.69
N PRO A 202 10.69 -0.08 -12.61
CA PRO A 202 11.47 1.12 -12.29
C PRO A 202 10.75 1.98 -11.24
N ALA A 203 11.53 2.66 -10.39
CA ALA A 203 11.01 3.60 -9.40
C ALA A 203 12.04 4.71 -9.13
N PRO A 204 11.68 5.82 -8.48
CA PRO A 204 12.66 6.81 -8.05
C PRO A 204 13.75 6.18 -7.19
N GLY A 205 15.01 6.33 -7.59
CA GLY A 205 16.16 5.68 -6.93
C GLY A 205 16.39 4.22 -7.35
N ARG A 206 15.58 3.68 -8.28
CA ARG A 206 15.72 2.34 -8.84
C ARG A 206 15.80 2.37 -10.36
N THR A 207 16.87 1.81 -10.90
CA THR A 207 17.01 1.56 -12.34
C THR A 207 16.94 0.07 -12.60
N VAL A 208 16.20 -0.34 -13.61
CA VAL A 208 16.05 -1.74 -14.01
C VAL A 208 16.81 -1.96 -15.31
N LEU A 209 17.61 -3.03 -15.37
CA LEU A 209 18.33 -3.49 -16.56
C LEU A 209 17.98 -4.95 -16.84
N ASP A 210 18.06 -5.33 -18.11
CA ASP A 210 17.85 -6.72 -18.52
C ASP A 210 19.06 -7.63 -18.22
N SER A 211 20.27 -7.04 -18.08
CA SER A 211 21.51 -7.80 -17.84
C SER A 211 22.58 -6.90 -17.20
N LEU A 212 23.45 -7.51 -16.38
CA LEU A 212 24.66 -6.83 -15.85
C LEU A 212 25.65 -6.43 -16.96
N GLU A 213 25.55 -6.97 -18.17
CA GLU A 213 26.33 -6.52 -19.32
C GLU A 213 26.07 -5.05 -19.67
N GLN A 214 24.91 -4.52 -19.29
CA GLN A 214 24.56 -3.11 -19.47
C GLN A 214 25.02 -2.22 -18.32
N ALA A 215 25.50 -2.80 -17.22
CA ALA A 215 25.98 -2.08 -16.05
C ALA A 215 27.44 -1.64 -16.23
N THR A 216 27.70 -0.37 -16.01
CA THR A 216 29.06 0.21 -16.05
C THR A 216 29.31 1.08 -14.82
N PRO A 217 30.57 1.27 -14.38
CA PRO A 217 30.87 2.17 -13.27
C PRO A 217 30.31 3.59 -13.48
N ASP A 218 30.33 4.12 -14.71
CA ASP A 218 29.76 5.44 -15.01
C ASP A 218 28.25 5.48 -14.83
N ARG A 219 27.56 4.41 -15.21
CA ARG A 219 26.11 4.29 -14.98
C ARG A 219 25.78 4.22 -13.50
N LEU A 220 26.57 3.50 -12.71
CA LEU A 220 26.40 3.45 -11.25
C LEU A 220 26.68 4.81 -10.61
N ARG A 221 27.67 5.58 -11.10
CA ARG A 221 27.89 6.95 -10.64
C ARG A 221 26.72 7.87 -10.97
N ALA A 222 26.15 7.73 -12.17
CA ALA A 222 24.98 8.51 -12.55
C ALA A 222 23.78 8.24 -11.61
N LEU A 223 23.54 6.98 -11.19
CA LEU A 223 22.47 6.66 -10.24
C LEU A 223 22.59 7.40 -8.91
N VAL A 224 23.81 7.56 -8.39
CA VAL A 224 24.07 8.31 -7.15
C VAL A 224 23.99 9.82 -7.40
N ALA A 225 24.51 10.30 -8.53
CA ALA A 225 24.50 11.73 -8.86
C ALA A 225 23.10 12.26 -9.19
N ASP A 226 22.28 11.42 -9.81
CA ASP A 226 20.91 11.74 -10.23
C ASP A 226 19.88 11.37 -9.15
N ALA A 227 20.33 10.99 -7.95
CA ALA A 227 19.44 10.67 -6.84
C ALA A 227 18.44 11.83 -6.62
N PRO A 228 17.14 11.54 -6.55
CA PRO A 228 16.14 12.60 -6.41
C PRO A 228 16.39 13.37 -5.11
N ALA A 229 16.30 14.70 -5.18
CA ALA A 229 16.38 15.55 -3.99
C ALA A 229 15.24 15.19 -3.03
N PRO A 230 15.46 15.28 -1.70
CA PRO A 230 14.42 15.02 -0.72
C PRO A 230 13.22 15.96 -0.96
N ARG A 231 12.03 15.39 -0.95
CA ARG A 231 10.78 16.12 -1.11
C ARG A 231 9.67 15.48 -0.29
N PHE A 232 8.75 16.27 0.23
CA PHE A 232 7.49 15.73 0.74
C PHE A 232 6.50 15.50 -0.41
N LEU A 233 5.66 14.49 -0.29
CA LEU A 233 4.61 14.17 -1.26
C LEU A 233 3.63 15.34 -1.48
N VAL A 234 3.42 16.13 -0.43
CA VAL A 234 2.54 17.31 -0.45
C VAL A 234 3.28 18.50 0.16
N PRO A 235 3.00 19.75 -0.26
CA PRO A 235 3.63 20.94 0.32
C PRO A 235 3.08 21.28 1.70
N GLY A 236 1.92 20.76 2.06
CA GLY A 236 1.27 21.03 3.34
C GLY A 236 0.32 19.90 3.76
N LEU A 237 0.17 19.74 5.07
CA LEU A 237 -0.67 18.74 5.72
C LEU A 237 -1.53 19.39 6.78
N THR A 238 -2.81 19.06 6.85
CA THR A 238 -3.67 19.34 8.01
C THR A 238 -3.81 18.09 8.85
N THR A 239 -3.46 18.16 10.13
CA THR A 239 -3.55 17.03 11.05
C THR A 239 -4.97 16.90 11.62
N ARG A 240 -5.20 15.82 12.38
CA ARG A 240 -6.38 15.76 13.24
C ARG A 240 -6.39 16.97 14.21
N ARG A 241 -7.58 17.31 14.68
CA ARG A 241 -7.80 18.38 15.65
C ARG A 241 -7.08 18.05 16.97
N ALA A 242 -6.32 19.01 17.49
CA ALA A 242 -5.78 19.02 18.85
C ALA A 242 -6.75 19.75 19.80
N ARG A 243 -6.71 19.45 21.08
CA ARG A 243 -7.51 20.14 22.10
C ARG A 243 -6.60 20.75 23.18
N ALA A 244 -6.86 21.98 23.57
CA ALA A 244 -6.10 22.65 24.62
C ALA A 244 -6.11 21.84 25.93
N GLY A 245 -4.93 21.68 26.53
CA GLY A 245 -4.74 20.89 27.75
C GLY A 245 -4.71 19.36 27.54
N ARG A 246 -4.84 18.84 26.30
CA ARG A 246 -4.77 17.42 25.98
C ARG A 246 -3.51 17.09 25.19
N PRO A 247 -2.89 15.90 25.41
CA PRO A 247 -1.75 15.46 24.60
C PRO A 247 -2.11 15.30 23.12
N PHE A 248 -1.24 15.79 22.27
CA PHE A 248 -1.34 15.69 20.80
C PHE A 248 -0.11 14.99 20.26
N THR A 249 -0.30 14.13 19.26
CA THR A 249 0.78 13.50 18.48
C THR A 249 0.37 13.40 17.01
N ALA A 250 1.35 13.57 16.11
CA ALA A 250 1.24 13.30 14.68
C ALA A 250 2.59 12.84 14.14
N ARG A 251 2.63 12.27 12.93
CA ARG A 251 3.87 11.84 12.26
C ARG A 251 3.88 12.35 10.83
N VAL A 252 5.07 12.71 10.34
CA VAL A 252 5.23 13.25 8.97
C VAL A 252 6.34 12.55 8.18
N ALA A 253 7.16 11.72 8.82
CA ALA A 253 8.30 11.07 8.20
C ALA A 253 7.90 10.18 7.00
N GLY A 254 6.76 9.52 7.06
CA GLY A 254 6.26 8.65 5.99
C GLY A 254 5.86 9.37 4.71
N LEU A 255 5.77 10.70 4.73
CA LEU A 255 5.48 11.53 3.56
C LEU A 255 6.74 12.01 2.82
N LEU A 256 7.93 11.75 3.35
CA LEU A 256 9.19 12.14 2.72
C LEU A 256 9.64 11.12 1.69
N ARG A 257 10.12 11.59 0.54
CA ARG A 257 10.65 10.79 -0.56
C ARG A 257 12.02 11.32 -1.00
N GLY A 258 12.84 10.45 -1.58
CA GLY A 258 14.12 10.82 -2.18
C GLY A 258 15.20 11.25 -1.18
N ALA A 259 15.00 11.03 0.12
CA ALA A 259 15.94 11.45 1.15
C ALA A 259 17.00 10.37 1.44
N ALA A 260 18.26 10.76 1.43
CA ALA A 260 19.36 9.92 1.88
C ALA A 260 19.30 9.71 3.40
N ARG A 261 19.35 8.45 3.85
CA ARG A 261 19.30 8.14 5.29
C ARG A 261 20.71 8.24 5.94
N PRO A 262 20.83 8.61 7.22
CA PRO A 262 19.75 9.00 8.13
C PRO A 262 19.14 10.37 7.80
N VAL A 263 17.87 10.54 8.19
CA VAL A 263 17.13 11.81 8.05
C VAL A 263 16.86 12.36 9.44
N ALA A 264 17.05 13.65 9.62
CA ALA A 264 16.65 14.36 10.83
C ALA A 264 15.58 15.40 10.52
N PHE A 265 14.55 15.46 11.37
CA PHE A 265 13.46 16.42 11.27
C PHE A 265 13.60 17.50 12.36
N ALA A 266 13.26 18.74 12.01
CA ALA A 266 13.22 19.86 12.94
C ALA A 266 12.18 20.89 12.46
N ALA A 267 11.83 21.83 13.33
CA ALA A 267 11.06 23.02 12.97
C ALA A 267 11.59 24.22 13.75
N ALA A 268 12.05 25.25 13.04
CA ALA A 268 12.46 26.50 13.63
C ALA A 268 11.24 27.39 13.93
N ASP A 269 10.25 27.38 13.04
CA ASP A 269 8.98 28.11 13.20
C ASP A 269 7.88 27.12 13.59
N ARG A 270 7.46 27.16 14.84
CA ARG A 270 6.44 26.31 15.42
C ARG A 270 5.85 26.92 16.70
N PRO A 271 4.65 26.50 17.12
CA PRO A 271 4.10 26.89 18.42
C PRO A 271 4.99 26.40 19.58
N ASP A 272 5.07 27.17 20.66
CA ASP A 272 5.91 26.84 21.84
C ASP A 272 5.53 25.50 22.49
N TRP A 273 4.26 25.11 22.42
CA TRP A 273 3.77 23.86 23.00
C TRP A 273 4.12 22.62 22.15
N LEU A 274 4.55 22.80 20.89
CA LEU A 274 4.81 21.71 19.95
C LEU A 274 6.31 21.39 19.88
N THR A 275 6.65 20.12 19.96
CA THR A 275 7.99 19.59 19.71
C THR A 275 7.98 18.78 18.41
N VAL A 276 8.93 19.04 17.51
CA VAL A 276 9.23 18.19 16.35
C VAL A 276 10.46 17.37 16.70
N HIS A 277 10.30 16.06 16.76
CA HIS A 277 11.36 15.11 17.08
C HIS A 277 12.17 14.76 15.82
N ALA A 278 13.41 14.31 16.02
CA ALA A 278 14.32 13.99 14.92
C ALA A 278 13.81 12.83 14.02
N ASP A 279 12.89 12.01 14.50
CA ASP A 279 12.25 10.91 13.76
C ASP A 279 11.02 11.35 12.95
N GLY A 280 10.67 12.64 12.95
CA GLY A 280 9.49 13.19 12.28
C GLY A 280 8.20 13.07 13.08
N THR A 281 8.26 12.68 14.36
CA THR A 281 7.13 12.75 15.27
C THR A 281 6.91 14.17 15.76
N LEU A 282 5.68 14.63 15.74
CA LEU A 282 5.23 15.88 16.34
C LEU A 282 4.48 15.56 17.63
N SER A 283 4.83 16.19 18.73
CA SER A 283 4.12 15.98 20.01
C SER A 283 4.07 17.23 20.87
N GLY A 284 3.06 17.31 21.73
CA GLY A 284 2.93 18.40 22.70
C GLY A 284 1.54 18.50 23.30
N THR A 285 1.34 19.50 24.13
CA THR A 285 0.04 19.81 24.73
C THR A 285 -0.28 21.28 24.47
N PRO A 286 -1.28 21.60 23.63
CA PRO A 286 -1.62 22.99 23.33
C PRO A 286 -1.99 23.74 24.61
N SER A 287 -1.45 24.95 24.78
CA SER A 287 -1.82 25.84 25.86
C SER A 287 -3.30 26.25 25.77
N PRO A 288 -3.95 26.61 26.89
CA PRO A 288 -5.27 27.18 26.86
C PRO A 288 -5.34 28.37 25.89
N LEU A 289 -6.38 28.43 25.03
CA LEU A 289 -6.60 29.58 24.17
C LEU A 289 -6.93 30.82 25.03
N PRO A 290 -6.54 32.04 24.60
CA PRO A 290 -6.89 33.25 25.34
C PRO A 290 -8.42 33.40 25.49
N GLY A 291 -8.87 33.81 26.63
CA GLY A 291 -10.21 33.82 27.22
C GLY A 291 -11.45 34.13 26.37
N PRO A 292 -12.65 34.33 26.95
CA PRO A 292 -13.92 34.35 26.26
C PRO A 292 -13.99 35.45 25.18
N GLY A 293 -14.37 35.05 23.97
CA GLY A 293 -14.45 35.90 22.76
C GLY A 293 -13.40 35.57 21.69
N THR A 294 -12.50 34.62 21.91
CA THR A 294 -11.65 34.02 20.87
C THR A 294 -12.40 32.90 20.14
N ALA A 295 -12.04 32.67 18.88
CA ALA A 295 -12.61 31.56 18.12
C ALA A 295 -12.43 30.20 18.86
N ASP A 296 -13.47 29.36 18.86
CA ASP A 296 -13.45 28.05 19.52
C ASP A 296 -12.34 27.12 18.95
N VAL A 297 -11.88 27.41 17.75
CA VAL A 297 -10.79 26.72 17.06
C VAL A 297 -9.84 27.73 16.42
N THR A 298 -8.54 27.56 16.66
CA THR A 298 -7.47 28.30 15.99
C THR A 298 -6.61 27.30 15.19
N VAL A 299 -5.81 27.79 14.23
CA VAL A 299 -4.89 26.94 13.48
C VAL A 299 -3.47 27.29 13.90
N ALA A 300 -2.80 26.33 14.54
CA ALA A 300 -1.37 26.39 14.77
C ALA A 300 -0.62 25.88 13.53
N VAL A 301 0.51 26.50 13.20
CA VAL A 301 1.31 26.16 12.02
C VAL A 301 2.73 25.81 12.48
N ALA A 302 3.30 24.77 11.88
CA ALA A 302 4.69 24.41 12.05
C ALA A 302 5.34 24.20 10.67
N GLU A 303 6.50 24.85 10.44
CA GLU A 303 7.32 24.64 9.24
C GLU A 303 8.37 23.56 9.54
N VAL A 304 8.05 22.33 9.12
CA VAL A 304 8.92 21.17 9.32
C VAL A 304 9.96 21.11 8.21
N THR A 305 11.22 20.98 8.60
CA THR A 305 12.34 20.75 7.69
C THR A 305 12.89 19.35 7.94
N ALA A 306 12.97 18.54 6.90
CA ALA A 306 13.75 17.30 6.88
C ALA A 306 15.12 17.60 6.29
N VAL A 307 16.18 17.10 6.94
CA VAL A 307 17.57 17.19 6.48
C VAL A 307 18.08 15.78 6.32
N ASP A 308 18.53 15.44 5.13
CA ASP A 308 19.06 14.12 4.83
C ASP A 308 20.57 14.00 5.15
N ALA A 309 21.13 12.80 4.95
CA ALA A 309 22.54 12.52 5.24
C ALA A 309 23.52 13.36 4.41
N HIS A 310 23.08 13.95 3.31
CA HIS A 310 23.89 14.85 2.46
C HIS A 310 23.69 16.33 2.78
N GLY A 311 22.84 16.65 3.76
CA GLY A 311 22.49 18.01 4.10
C GLY A 311 21.46 18.63 3.14
N ALA A 312 20.89 17.86 2.22
CA ALA A 312 19.78 18.32 1.38
C ALA A 312 18.50 18.43 2.21
N THR A 313 17.66 19.41 1.88
CA THR A 313 16.50 19.76 2.70
C THR A 313 15.19 19.63 1.94
N ALA A 314 14.13 19.22 2.66
CA ALA A 314 12.75 19.28 2.22
C ALA A 314 11.90 20.02 3.28
N HIS A 315 10.84 20.67 2.85
CA HIS A 315 9.99 21.48 3.72
C HIS A 315 8.54 21.05 3.62
N LEU A 316 7.84 21.06 4.78
CA LEU A 316 6.42 20.73 4.90
C LEU A 316 5.75 21.69 5.88
N THR A 317 4.71 22.38 5.42
CA THR A 317 3.83 23.18 6.29
C THR A 317 2.80 22.29 6.96
N VAL A 318 2.88 22.12 8.28
CA VAL A 318 1.89 21.37 9.06
C VAL A 318 0.92 22.30 9.75
N ARG A 319 -0.38 22.15 9.44
CA ARG A 319 -1.48 22.89 10.06
C ARG A 319 -2.17 22.03 11.08
N ILE A 320 -2.27 22.51 12.31
CA ILE A 320 -2.88 21.79 13.44
C ILE A 320 -4.07 22.62 13.91
N PRO A 321 -5.32 22.22 13.63
CA PRO A 321 -6.49 22.83 14.23
C PRO A 321 -6.46 22.60 15.74
N VAL A 322 -6.49 23.68 16.55
CA VAL A 322 -6.46 23.63 18.00
C VAL A 322 -7.79 24.13 18.53
N ALA A 323 -8.51 23.26 19.21
CA ALA A 323 -9.75 23.61 19.89
C ALA A 323 -9.50 24.10 21.32
N ALA A 324 -10.31 25.02 21.80
CA ALA A 324 -10.38 25.34 23.22
C ALA A 324 -10.76 24.08 24.04
N ALA A 325 -10.41 24.08 25.34
CA ALA A 325 -10.70 22.93 26.21
C ALA A 325 -12.21 22.62 26.31
N ASP A 326 -13.04 23.68 26.25
CA ASP A 326 -14.49 23.65 26.33
C ASP A 326 -15.20 23.82 24.96
N ALA A 327 -14.43 23.85 23.85
CA ALA A 327 -15.01 23.93 22.52
C ALA A 327 -15.89 22.71 22.20
N PRO A 328 -16.95 22.86 21.40
CA PRO A 328 -17.77 21.75 20.96
C PRO A 328 -16.94 20.74 20.16
N ALA A 329 -17.45 19.53 20.02
CA ALA A 329 -16.89 18.51 19.11
C ALA A 329 -16.93 19.00 17.64
N PRO A 330 -16.17 18.38 16.72
CA PRO A 330 -16.24 18.70 15.31
C PRO A 330 -17.68 18.66 14.79
N GLU A 331 -18.05 19.68 14.01
CA GLU A 331 -19.40 19.75 13.41
C GLU A 331 -19.53 18.85 12.19
N THR A 332 -18.42 18.51 11.53
CA THR A 332 -18.41 17.74 10.27
C THR A 332 -17.44 16.60 10.32
N VAL A 333 -17.71 15.58 9.51
CA VAL A 333 -16.82 14.46 9.23
C VAL A 333 -16.86 14.10 7.74
N ARG A 334 -15.70 13.80 7.16
CA ARG A 334 -15.56 13.39 5.76
C ARG A 334 -15.25 11.90 5.71
N VAL A 335 -16.12 11.16 5.04
CA VAL A 335 -16.07 9.69 4.96
C VAL A 335 -15.91 9.27 3.51
N MET A 336 -15.00 8.32 3.26
CA MET A 336 -14.74 7.78 1.94
C MET A 336 -14.96 6.27 1.88
N SER A 337 -15.50 5.78 0.77
CA SER A 337 -15.43 4.38 0.33
C SER A 337 -14.48 4.30 -0.84
N TRP A 338 -13.53 3.35 -0.83
CA TRP A 338 -12.60 3.20 -1.93
C TRP A 338 -12.10 1.77 -2.11
N ASN A 339 -12.48 1.13 -3.21
CA ASN A 339 -11.85 -0.09 -3.68
C ASN A 339 -10.49 0.27 -4.28
N LEU A 340 -9.42 -0.38 -3.82
CA LEU A 340 -8.04 -0.06 -4.18
C LEU A 340 -7.50 -0.84 -5.40
N TRP A 341 -8.30 -1.77 -5.95
CA TRP A 341 -7.87 -2.61 -7.06
C TRP A 341 -6.57 -3.38 -6.76
N LEU A 342 -6.67 -4.50 -6.05
CA LEU A 342 -5.52 -5.31 -5.65
C LEU A 342 -4.42 -4.48 -4.93
N GLY A 343 -4.84 -3.59 -4.03
CA GLY A 343 -3.96 -2.65 -3.32
C GLY A 343 -3.39 -1.53 -4.19
N GLY A 344 -3.84 -1.40 -5.44
CA GLY A 344 -3.35 -0.43 -6.42
C GLY A 344 -2.25 -0.96 -7.34
N SER A 345 -1.86 -2.23 -7.19
CA SER A 345 -0.69 -2.82 -7.85
C SER A 345 -0.64 -2.74 -9.39
N PRO A 346 -1.76 -2.62 -10.14
CA PRO A 346 -1.68 -2.40 -11.58
C PRO A 346 -1.13 -1.02 -12.00
N VAL A 347 -1.03 -0.07 -11.06
CA VAL A 347 -0.58 1.30 -11.33
C VAL A 347 0.77 1.56 -10.68
N ASP A 348 1.71 2.11 -11.45
CA ASP A 348 3.03 2.49 -10.93
C ASP A 348 2.91 3.56 -9.83
N ASP A 349 3.79 3.51 -8.84
CA ASP A 349 3.80 4.44 -7.70
C ASP A 349 2.43 4.57 -6.99
N HIS A 350 1.59 3.53 -7.08
CA HIS A 350 0.21 3.54 -6.56
C HIS A 350 0.12 4.01 -5.11
N ARG A 351 1.07 3.63 -4.26
CA ARG A 351 1.05 4.00 -2.85
C ARG A 351 1.18 5.52 -2.64
N ASP A 352 2.09 6.17 -3.38
CA ASP A 352 2.26 7.63 -3.34
C ASP A 352 1.02 8.35 -3.89
N LYS A 353 0.42 7.81 -4.95
CA LYS A 353 -0.81 8.33 -5.54
C LYS A 353 -2.00 8.17 -4.58
N GLN A 354 -2.12 7.02 -3.90
CA GLN A 354 -3.15 6.81 -2.88
C GLN A 354 -3.00 7.79 -1.71
N LEU A 355 -1.78 7.99 -1.20
CA LEU A 355 -1.51 8.99 -0.17
C LEU A 355 -1.89 10.41 -0.62
N ALA A 356 -1.54 10.78 -1.84
CA ALA A 356 -1.89 12.09 -2.41
C ALA A 356 -3.40 12.28 -2.51
N VAL A 357 -4.15 11.26 -2.94
CA VAL A 357 -5.63 11.29 -3.01
C VAL A 357 -6.23 11.48 -1.61
N LEU A 358 -5.81 10.70 -0.61
CA LEU A 358 -6.33 10.79 0.76
C LEU A 358 -6.07 12.16 1.38
N LEU A 359 -4.87 12.72 1.17
CA LEU A 359 -4.49 14.04 1.67
C LEU A 359 -5.24 15.17 0.95
N ALA A 360 -5.38 15.08 -0.38
CA ALA A 360 -6.12 16.08 -1.17
C ALA A 360 -7.62 16.06 -0.87
N ALA A 361 -8.19 14.87 -0.64
CA ALA A 361 -9.58 14.70 -0.23
C ALA A 361 -9.84 15.19 1.20
N ASP A 362 -8.80 15.45 2.00
CA ASP A 362 -8.88 15.83 3.42
C ASP A 362 -9.88 14.95 4.21
N VAL A 363 -9.81 13.65 3.97
CA VAL A 363 -10.74 12.67 4.52
C VAL A 363 -10.40 12.37 5.98
N ASP A 364 -11.42 12.09 6.80
CA ASP A 364 -11.25 11.72 8.21
C ASP A 364 -11.26 10.21 8.41
N VAL A 365 -12.13 9.49 7.70
CA VAL A 365 -12.32 8.06 7.85
C VAL A 365 -12.58 7.42 6.49
N VAL A 366 -11.96 6.29 6.23
CA VAL A 366 -12.05 5.57 4.96
C VAL A 366 -12.36 4.09 5.19
N GLY A 367 -13.33 3.56 4.46
CA GLY A 367 -13.49 2.12 4.27
C GLY A 367 -12.82 1.71 2.97
N LEU A 368 -11.90 0.76 3.06
CA LEU A 368 -11.11 0.26 1.96
C LEU A 368 -11.51 -1.17 1.60
N GLN A 369 -11.52 -1.47 0.31
CA GLN A 369 -11.71 -2.80 -0.26
C GLN A 369 -10.50 -3.13 -1.14
N GLU A 370 -10.25 -4.40 -1.38
CA GLU A 370 -9.11 -4.91 -2.15
C GLU A 370 -7.75 -4.40 -1.65
N THR A 371 -7.54 -4.46 -0.33
CA THR A 371 -6.35 -3.90 0.31
C THR A 371 -5.08 -4.73 0.11
N ALA A 372 -5.19 -5.97 -0.42
CA ALA A 372 -4.08 -6.91 -0.62
C ALA A 372 -3.18 -7.04 0.64
N VAL A 373 -3.80 -7.12 1.84
CA VAL A 373 -3.16 -7.22 3.17
C VAL A 373 -2.33 -5.99 3.56
N HIS A 374 -1.52 -5.47 2.64
CA HIS A 374 -0.45 -4.51 2.98
C HIS A 374 -0.85 -3.03 2.82
N ALA A 375 -1.84 -2.73 1.98
CA ALA A 375 -2.16 -1.34 1.64
C ALA A 375 -2.55 -0.49 2.86
N ALA A 376 -3.46 -0.98 3.69
CA ALA A 376 -3.95 -0.20 4.82
C ALA A 376 -2.89 0.08 5.90
N PRO A 377 -2.11 -0.92 6.38
CA PRO A 377 -1.02 -0.64 7.32
C PRO A 377 0.05 0.30 6.74
N GLU A 378 0.42 0.16 5.46
CA GLU A 378 1.40 1.04 4.82
C GLU A 378 0.90 2.48 4.68
N LEU A 379 -0.35 2.68 4.28
CA LEU A 379 -0.99 3.99 4.22
C LEU A 379 -1.11 4.62 5.61
N ALA A 380 -1.52 3.83 6.61
CA ALA A 380 -1.64 4.28 7.99
C ALA A 380 -0.28 4.72 8.57
N ASP A 381 0.77 3.92 8.38
CA ASP A 381 2.12 4.26 8.85
C ASP A 381 2.65 5.52 8.17
N ALA A 382 2.48 5.64 6.84
CA ALA A 382 2.92 6.82 6.10
C ALA A 382 2.21 8.11 6.53
N LEU A 383 0.91 8.05 6.82
CA LEU A 383 0.09 9.19 7.27
C LEU A 383 0.19 9.45 8.79
N GLY A 384 0.71 8.49 9.57
CA GLY A 384 0.61 8.52 11.02
C GLY A 384 -0.84 8.37 11.51
N TRP A 385 -1.66 7.61 10.78
CA TRP A 385 -3.07 7.36 11.06
C TRP A 385 -3.28 6.01 11.75
N PHE A 386 -4.52 5.73 12.10
CA PHE A 386 -4.96 4.48 12.69
C PHE A 386 -5.62 3.60 11.64
N HIS A 387 -5.52 2.29 11.79
CA HIS A 387 -6.22 1.35 10.91
C HIS A 387 -6.71 0.12 11.65
N HIS A 388 -7.68 -0.54 11.06
CA HIS A 388 -8.12 -1.89 11.39
C HIS A 388 -8.23 -2.68 10.09
N SER A 389 -7.44 -3.73 9.94
CA SER A 389 -7.51 -4.64 8.80
C SER A 389 -8.22 -5.93 9.19
N ALA A 390 -9.09 -6.44 8.33
CA ALA A 390 -9.80 -7.68 8.53
C ALA A 390 -9.68 -8.56 7.28
N GLY A 391 -9.17 -9.77 7.45
CA GLY A 391 -8.83 -10.64 6.33
C GLY A 391 -7.76 -10.03 5.42
N GLU A 392 -7.83 -10.40 4.14
CA GLU A 392 -6.87 -9.95 3.12
C GLU A 392 -7.40 -8.77 2.29
N ASN A 393 -8.66 -8.39 2.48
CA ASN A 393 -9.40 -7.57 1.52
C ASN A 393 -9.93 -6.27 2.11
N LEU A 394 -10.26 -6.22 3.40
CA LEU A 394 -11.00 -5.12 4.00
C LEU A 394 -10.18 -4.37 5.04
N ALA A 395 -10.32 -3.06 5.07
CA ALA A 395 -9.77 -2.25 6.16
C ALA A 395 -10.55 -0.96 6.39
N VAL A 396 -10.51 -0.51 7.64
CA VAL A 396 -10.86 0.85 8.03
C VAL A 396 -9.57 1.64 8.28
N LEU A 397 -9.42 2.79 7.64
CA LEU A 397 -8.32 3.72 7.84
C LEU A 397 -8.88 5.01 8.44
N SER A 398 -8.26 5.55 9.47
CA SER A 398 -8.77 6.72 10.18
C SER A 398 -7.66 7.69 10.64
N ARG A 399 -7.90 8.99 10.43
CA ARG A 399 -7.11 10.07 11.02
C ARG A 399 -7.27 10.10 12.56
N HIS A 400 -8.35 9.53 13.06
CA HIS A 400 -8.74 9.52 14.48
C HIS A 400 -8.57 8.14 15.09
N PRO A 401 -8.40 8.04 16.44
CA PRO A 401 -8.20 6.77 17.11
C PRO A 401 -9.33 5.75 16.86
N VAL A 402 -8.96 4.54 16.46
CA VAL A 402 -9.81 3.37 16.50
C VAL A 402 -9.85 2.89 17.96
N VAL A 403 -11.04 2.88 18.57
CA VAL A 403 -11.22 2.54 19.99
C VAL A 403 -11.86 1.17 20.21
N ASP A 404 -12.46 0.60 19.14
CA ASP A 404 -13.01 -0.75 19.15
C ASP A 404 -13.04 -1.29 17.72
N THR A 405 -12.98 -2.60 17.55
CA THR A 405 -13.04 -3.28 16.26
C THR A 405 -14.26 -4.21 16.22
N LEU A 406 -14.93 -4.27 15.09
CA LEU A 406 -16.22 -4.91 14.92
C LEU A 406 -16.17 -5.90 13.75
N GLY A 407 -16.94 -6.96 13.83
CA GLY A 407 -17.00 -8.01 12.83
C GLY A 407 -16.03 -9.16 13.09
N ASP A 408 -15.95 -10.10 12.17
CA ASP A 408 -15.04 -11.23 12.25
C ASP A 408 -13.65 -10.81 11.74
N PRO A 409 -12.59 -10.86 12.56
CA PRO A 409 -11.22 -10.59 12.10
C PRO A 409 -10.74 -11.59 11.06
N GLY A 410 -11.35 -12.78 10.99
CA GLY A 410 -11.09 -13.81 10.00
C GLY A 410 -12.03 -13.76 8.79
N VAL A 411 -12.68 -12.62 8.52
CA VAL A 411 -13.57 -12.47 7.36
C VAL A 411 -12.85 -12.86 6.07
N GLY A 412 -13.55 -13.58 5.19
CA GLY A 412 -13.03 -14.00 3.89
C GLY A 412 -12.79 -12.81 2.94
N PHE A 413 -12.60 -13.12 1.65
CA PHE A 413 -12.42 -12.07 0.64
C PHE A 413 -13.68 -11.20 0.53
N TYR A 414 -14.87 -11.79 0.61
CA TYR A 414 -16.16 -11.07 0.67
C TYR A 414 -16.71 -11.07 2.08
N GLY A 415 -17.35 -9.96 2.48
CA GLY A 415 -17.91 -9.76 3.80
C GLY A 415 -17.80 -8.32 4.27
N ALA A 416 -17.75 -8.12 5.59
CA ALA A 416 -17.62 -6.79 6.18
C ALA A 416 -16.80 -6.81 7.47
N ALA A 417 -16.16 -5.67 7.72
CA ALA A 417 -15.47 -5.37 8.98
C ALA A 417 -15.77 -3.95 9.41
N GLY A 418 -15.73 -3.67 10.70
CA GLY A 418 -16.05 -2.37 11.22
C GLY A 418 -15.12 -1.89 12.32
N ALA A 419 -15.18 -0.61 12.59
CA ALA A 419 -14.45 0.03 13.68
C ALA A 419 -15.29 1.14 14.32
N ARG A 420 -15.13 1.28 15.63
CA ARG A 420 -15.58 2.45 16.38
C ARG A 420 -14.46 3.46 16.44
N ILE A 421 -14.73 4.67 16.01
CA ILE A 421 -13.75 5.74 15.83
C ILE A 421 -14.10 6.90 16.74
N ARG A 422 -13.14 7.34 17.55
CA ARG A 422 -13.29 8.51 18.41
C ARG A 422 -12.77 9.75 17.73
N LEU A 423 -13.67 10.59 17.26
CA LEU A 423 -13.34 11.85 16.57
C LEU A 423 -12.85 12.92 17.55
N ASP A 424 -13.46 13.01 18.74
CA ASP A 424 -13.11 13.95 19.79
C ASP A 424 -13.77 13.52 21.13
N GLU A 425 -13.64 14.37 22.15
CA GLU A 425 -14.38 14.29 23.41
C GLU A 425 -15.17 15.57 23.60
N HIS A 426 -16.39 15.46 24.11
CA HIS A 426 -17.16 16.64 24.53
C HIS A 426 -16.53 17.30 25.76
N PRO A 427 -16.82 18.58 26.06
CA PRO A 427 -16.31 19.27 27.24
C PRO A 427 -16.67 18.58 28.58
N ASP A 428 -17.79 17.86 28.64
CA ASP A 428 -18.23 17.06 29.78
C ASP A 428 -17.51 15.68 29.86
N GLY A 429 -16.59 15.40 28.92
CA GLY A 429 -15.86 14.15 28.83
C GLY A 429 -16.59 13.03 28.10
N ALA A 430 -17.80 13.26 27.57
CA ALA A 430 -18.49 12.27 26.76
C ALA A 430 -17.76 12.07 25.43
N PRO A 431 -17.64 10.80 24.95
CA PRO A 431 -16.97 10.52 23.68
C PRO A 431 -17.81 11.01 22.49
N HIS A 432 -17.16 11.67 21.52
CA HIS A 432 -17.74 11.96 20.22
C HIS A 432 -17.24 10.92 19.23
N GLU A 433 -18.07 9.95 18.92
CA GLU A 433 -17.71 8.75 18.18
C GLU A 433 -18.65 8.51 16.99
N LEU A 434 -18.15 7.74 16.03
CA LEU A 434 -18.95 7.10 14.99
C LEU A 434 -18.54 5.63 14.84
N VAL A 435 -19.42 4.83 14.22
CA VAL A 435 -19.15 3.46 13.79
C VAL A 435 -19.09 3.44 12.28
N LEU A 436 -17.98 2.94 11.72
CA LEU A 436 -17.84 2.69 10.29
C LEU A 436 -17.69 1.19 10.04
N TRP A 437 -18.53 0.65 9.17
CA TRP A 437 -18.39 -0.66 8.56
C TRP A 437 -17.97 -0.50 7.10
N THR A 438 -17.06 -1.35 6.64
CA THR A 438 -16.67 -1.48 5.24
C THR A 438 -17.02 -2.87 4.75
N ALA A 439 -17.59 -2.96 3.55
CA ALA A 439 -18.03 -4.22 2.95
C ALA A 439 -17.48 -4.38 1.53
N HIS A 440 -17.26 -5.63 1.13
CA HIS A 440 -17.04 -6.02 -0.25
C HIS A 440 -17.86 -7.26 -0.53
N LEU A 441 -18.80 -7.19 -1.48
CA LEU A 441 -19.69 -8.29 -1.83
C LEU A 441 -19.18 -9.01 -3.08
N ASN A 442 -19.64 -10.26 -3.28
CA ASN A 442 -19.24 -11.09 -4.42
C ASN A 442 -19.51 -10.39 -5.77
N TYR A 443 -18.56 -10.44 -6.70
CA TYR A 443 -18.63 -9.74 -7.99
C TYR A 443 -19.46 -10.48 -9.06
N THR A 444 -19.73 -11.78 -8.90
CA THR A 444 -20.30 -12.61 -9.99
C THR A 444 -21.47 -13.48 -9.49
N PRO A 445 -22.52 -13.66 -10.33
CA PRO A 445 -22.79 -12.98 -11.59
C PRO A 445 -23.05 -11.49 -11.40
N TYR A 446 -22.75 -10.66 -12.40
CA TYR A 446 -22.96 -9.22 -12.37
C TYR A 446 -24.19 -8.85 -13.18
N GLY A 447 -25.24 -8.40 -12.51
CA GLY A 447 -26.56 -8.16 -13.12
C GLY A 447 -26.55 -7.21 -14.32
N PRO A 448 -25.78 -6.11 -14.34
CA PRO A 448 -25.66 -5.24 -15.51
C PRO A 448 -25.14 -5.95 -16.77
N TYR A 449 -24.31 -7.00 -16.66
CA TYR A 449 -23.92 -7.82 -17.82
C TYR A 449 -25.10 -8.66 -18.32
N ASP A 450 -25.85 -9.24 -17.40
CA ASP A 450 -27.04 -10.04 -17.73
C ASP A 450 -28.11 -9.16 -18.39
N ALA A 451 -28.26 -7.90 -17.97
CA ALA A 451 -29.10 -6.91 -18.64
C ALA A 451 -28.57 -6.54 -20.03
N GLY A 452 -27.37 -5.96 -20.09
CA GLY A 452 -26.83 -5.35 -21.32
C GLY A 452 -26.40 -6.38 -22.37
N PHE A 453 -25.98 -7.57 -21.95
CA PHE A 453 -25.46 -8.61 -22.85
C PHE A 453 -26.36 -9.83 -22.94
N GLY A 454 -27.06 -10.18 -21.86
CA GLY A 454 -27.97 -11.31 -21.80
C GLY A 454 -29.42 -10.95 -22.19
N GLY A 455 -29.77 -9.66 -22.12
CA GLY A 455 -31.10 -9.16 -22.44
C GLY A 455 -32.18 -9.60 -21.45
N LEU A 456 -31.82 -9.89 -20.20
CA LEU A 456 -32.77 -10.29 -19.16
C LEU A 456 -33.71 -9.15 -18.82
N SER A 457 -34.98 -9.48 -18.56
CA SER A 457 -35.98 -8.54 -18.06
C SER A 457 -35.74 -8.19 -16.58
N ALA A 458 -36.31 -7.09 -16.10
CA ALA A 458 -36.17 -6.67 -14.70
C ALA A 458 -36.52 -7.76 -13.66
N PRO A 459 -37.61 -8.56 -13.78
CA PRO A 459 -37.83 -9.68 -12.88
C PRO A 459 -36.75 -10.76 -12.94
N GLU A 460 -36.26 -11.11 -14.15
CA GLU A 460 -35.20 -12.10 -14.33
C GLU A 460 -33.86 -11.63 -13.74
N LEU A 461 -33.56 -10.31 -13.79
CA LEU A 461 -32.40 -9.73 -13.13
C LEU A 461 -32.47 -9.84 -11.61
N VAL A 462 -33.66 -9.61 -11.02
CA VAL A 462 -33.88 -9.76 -9.58
C VAL A 462 -33.70 -11.23 -9.15
N ASP A 463 -34.27 -12.18 -9.94
CA ASP A 463 -34.07 -13.61 -9.69
C ASP A 463 -32.61 -14.02 -9.80
N ARG A 464 -31.91 -13.52 -10.82
CA ARG A 464 -30.50 -13.77 -11.07
C ARG A 464 -29.60 -13.21 -9.96
N GLU A 465 -29.94 -12.04 -9.40
CA GLU A 465 -29.24 -11.48 -8.24
C GLU A 465 -29.32 -12.40 -7.02
N GLY A 466 -30.41 -13.13 -6.86
CA GLY A 466 -30.54 -14.17 -5.82
C GLY A 466 -29.55 -15.32 -5.93
N GLU A 467 -29.01 -15.57 -7.13
CA GLU A 467 -27.98 -16.60 -7.40
C GLU A 467 -26.55 -16.11 -7.12
N SER A 468 -26.34 -14.81 -7.00
CA SER A 468 -25.00 -14.21 -6.82
C SER A 468 -24.37 -14.49 -5.45
N GLY A 469 -25.19 -14.82 -4.44
CA GLY A 469 -24.77 -14.91 -3.04
C GLY A 469 -24.81 -13.57 -2.30
N ARG A 470 -24.78 -12.43 -2.99
CA ARG A 470 -24.73 -11.07 -2.39
C ARG A 470 -25.91 -10.78 -1.47
N VAL A 471 -27.10 -11.31 -1.78
CA VAL A 471 -28.28 -11.14 -0.91
C VAL A 471 -28.04 -11.80 0.46
N GLY A 472 -27.49 -13.01 0.48
CA GLY A 472 -27.12 -13.68 1.73
C GLY A 472 -25.98 -13.00 2.48
N GLU A 473 -25.00 -12.47 1.75
CA GLU A 473 -23.87 -11.71 2.30
C GLU A 473 -24.36 -10.42 2.98
N ILE A 474 -25.16 -9.61 2.29
CA ILE A 474 -25.68 -8.36 2.88
C ILE A 474 -26.62 -8.60 4.05
N ASP A 475 -27.47 -9.63 4.01
CA ASP A 475 -28.34 -10.00 5.12
C ASP A 475 -27.51 -10.41 6.36
N GLY A 476 -26.42 -11.16 6.17
CA GLY A 476 -25.48 -11.53 7.22
C GLY A 476 -24.74 -10.29 7.82
N ILE A 477 -24.31 -9.38 6.97
CA ILE A 477 -23.68 -8.11 7.37
C ILE A 477 -24.65 -7.28 8.21
N LEU A 478 -25.88 -7.06 7.73
CA LEU A 478 -26.89 -6.28 8.43
C LEU A 478 -27.29 -6.92 9.76
N ALA A 479 -27.33 -8.25 9.84
CA ALA A 479 -27.54 -8.97 11.09
C ALA A 479 -26.39 -8.74 12.08
N GLY A 480 -25.14 -8.73 11.61
CA GLY A 480 -23.97 -8.37 12.42
C GLY A 480 -24.00 -6.92 12.90
N MET A 481 -24.46 -6.01 12.08
CA MET A 481 -24.61 -4.58 12.38
C MET A 481 -25.81 -4.24 13.26
N ALA A 482 -26.74 -5.16 13.49
CA ALA A 482 -28.00 -4.89 14.16
C ALA A 482 -27.86 -4.17 15.53
N PRO A 483 -26.90 -4.49 16.41
CA PRO A 483 -26.68 -3.75 17.66
C PRO A 483 -26.29 -2.29 17.44
N ASP A 484 -25.44 -2.01 16.44
CA ASP A 484 -24.99 -0.66 16.09
C ASP A 484 -26.14 0.13 15.48
N LEU A 485 -26.88 -0.46 14.54
CA LEU A 485 -28.07 0.16 13.91
C LEU A 485 -29.13 0.52 14.94
N ALA A 486 -29.39 -0.33 15.94
CA ALA A 486 -30.29 -0.04 17.04
C ALA A 486 -29.81 1.12 17.94
N ALA A 487 -28.53 1.46 17.87
CA ALA A 487 -27.93 2.56 18.63
C ALA A 487 -27.63 3.82 17.77
N ALA A 488 -28.01 3.83 16.50
CA ALA A 488 -27.61 4.84 15.51
C ALA A 488 -28.02 6.28 15.88
N ASP A 489 -29.13 6.46 16.62
CA ASP A 489 -29.54 7.78 17.13
C ASP A 489 -28.66 8.33 18.27
N ARG A 490 -27.78 7.49 18.84
CA ARG A 490 -26.81 7.88 19.85
C ARG A 490 -25.41 7.99 19.27
N THR A 491 -24.99 6.99 18.51
CA THR A 491 -23.70 6.92 17.84
C THR A 491 -23.95 6.68 16.36
N PRO A 492 -23.63 7.63 15.46
CA PRO A 492 -23.83 7.47 14.04
C PRO A 492 -23.19 6.19 13.50
N VAL A 493 -23.91 5.52 12.61
CA VAL A 493 -23.48 4.27 11.96
C VAL A 493 -23.41 4.49 10.46
N LEU A 494 -22.28 4.11 9.89
CA LEU A 494 -22.02 4.16 8.46
C LEU A 494 -21.69 2.75 7.95
N LEU A 495 -22.20 2.42 6.76
CA LEU A 495 -21.79 1.26 5.98
C LEU A 495 -21.29 1.77 4.64
N VAL A 496 -20.02 1.49 4.33
CA VAL A 496 -19.41 1.85 3.06
C VAL A 496 -18.92 0.60 2.34
N GLY A 497 -18.70 0.65 1.05
CA GLY A 497 -18.09 -0.49 0.36
C GLY A 497 -18.46 -0.61 -1.10
N ASP A 498 -17.79 -1.59 -1.71
CA ASP A 498 -18.09 -2.09 -3.03
C ASP A 498 -19.12 -3.24 -2.90
N PHE A 499 -20.31 -2.99 -3.36
CA PHE A 499 -21.41 -3.96 -3.28
C PHE A 499 -21.50 -4.86 -4.51
N ASN A 500 -20.72 -4.58 -5.55
CA ASN A 500 -20.77 -5.30 -6.82
C ASN A 500 -22.21 -5.48 -7.37
N ALA A 501 -23.10 -4.60 -6.95
CA ALA A 501 -24.50 -4.56 -7.36
C ALA A 501 -24.97 -3.10 -7.43
N PRO A 502 -25.74 -2.71 -8.45
CA PRO A 502 -26.31 -1.38 -8.52
C PRO A 502 -27.38 -1.13 -7.45
N SER A 503 -27.79 0.13 -7.33
CA SER A 503 -28.91 0.52 -6.48
C SER A 503 -30.23 0.60 -7.27
N HIS A 504 -31.34 0.20 -6.62
CA HIS A 504 -32.68 0.46 -7.13
C HIS A 504 -33.00 1.96 -7.25
N LEU A 505 -32.24 2.82 -6.54
CA LEU A 505 -32.35 4.27 -6.64
C LEU A 505 -31.69 4.81 -7.93
N ASP A 506 -30.81 4.04 -8.55
CA ASP A 506 -30.12 4.37 -9.80
C ASP A 506 -30.84 3.81 -11.02
N TRP A 507 -31.29 2.55 -10.92
CA TRP A 507 -31.99 1.85 -12.00
C TRP A 507 -33.50 2.15 -11.97
N THR A 508 -33.85 3.41 -12.23
CA THR A 508 -35.23 3.89 -12.26
C THR A 508 -35.78 3.90 -13.69
N ALA A 509 -37.10 4.07 -13.84
CA ALA A 509 -37.70 4.16 -15.18
C ALA A 509 -37.13 5.35 -16.01
N PRO A 510 -36.88 6.57 -15.45
CA PRO A 510 -36.22 7.64 -16.17
C PRO A 510 -34.77 7.34 -16.55
N ALA A 511 -34.05 6.56 -15.72
CA ALA A 511 -32.64 6.21 -15.95
C ALA A 511 -32.45 5.00 -16.91
N ALA A 512 -33.50 4.30 -17.30
CA ALA A 512 -33.42 3.14 -18.18
C ALA A 512 -32.53 3.35 -19.45
N PRO A 513 -32.53 4.52 -20.11
CA PRO A 513 -31.63 4.75 -21.25
C PRO A 513 -30.14 4.65 -20.91
N LEU A 514 -29.74 4.91 -19.66
CA LEU A 514 -28.35 4.79 -19.19
C LEU A 514 -27.95 3.32 -19.01
N HIS A 515 -28.94 2.43 -18.83
CA HIS A 515 -28.76 1.01 -18.57
C HIS A 515 -29.27 0.14 -19.75
N GLY A 516 -29.04 0.59 -20.99
CA GLY A 516 -29.39 -0.16 -22.19
C GLY A 516 -30.91 -0.35 -22.43
N GLY A 517 -31.75 0.46 -21.79
CA GLY A 517 -33.21 0.38 -21.86
C GLY A 517 -33.84 -0.45 -20.75
N HIS A 518 -33.04 -0.96 -19.82
CA HIS A 518 -33.49 -1.75 -18.68
C HIS A 518 -33.82 -0.86 -17.47
N GLY A 519 -34.97 -1.09 -16.83
CA GLY A 519 -35.42 -0.37 -15.63
C GLY A 519 -36.93 -0.10 -15.62
N PRO A 520 -37.56 0.09 -14.45
CA PRO A 520 -36.89 0.04 -13.12
C PRO A 520 -36.51 -1.37 -12.72
N VAL A 521 -35.45 -1.52 -11.93
CA VAL A 521 -35.03 -2.79 -11.31
C VAL A 521 -34.92 -2.63 -9.81
N ASP A 522 -35.65 -3.47 -9.09
CA ASP A 522 -35.64 -3.50 -7.62
C ASP A 522 -34.49 -4.37 -7.09
N TRP A 523 -33.26 -3.89 -7.26
CA TRP A 523 -32.06 -4.62 -6.84
C TRP A 523 -32.14 -5.07 -5.37
N PRO A 524 -32.10 -6.38 -5.07
CA PRO A 524 -32.37 -6.93 -3.74
C PRO A 524 -31.40 -6.45 -2.67
N VAL A 525 -30.11 -6.29 -3.00
CA VAL A 525 -29.08 -5.83 -2.06
C VAL A 525 -29.38 -4.42 -1.58
N SER A 526 -29.60 -3.47 -2.50
CA SER A 526 -29.92 -2.09 -2.13
C SER A 526 -31.27 -1.96 -1.40
N ARG A 527 -32.25 -2.83 -1.71
CA ARG A 527 -33.50 -2.92 -0.96
C ARG A 527 -33.31 -3.49 0.46
N ALA A 528 -32.35 -4.38 0.66
CA ALA A 528 -32.05 -4.90 1.99
C ALA A 528 -31.49 -3.80 2.91
N VAL A 529 -30.53 -3.00 2.42
CA VAL A 529 -29.96 -1.89 3.20
C VAL A 529 -30.99 -0.79 3.49
N GLU A 530 -31.86 -0.46 2.54
CA GLU A 530 -32.97 0.49 2.75
C GLU A 530 -33.90 0.01 3.87
N ARG A 531 -34.32 -1.28 3.83
CA ARG A 531 -35.18 -1.88 4.88
C ARG A 531 -34.52 -1.90 6.25
N ALA A 532 -33.20 -1.97 6.31
CA ALA A 532 -32.43 -1.88 7.56
C ALA A 532 -32.29 -0.44 8.10
N GLY A 533 -32.83 0.56 7.40
CA GLY A 533 -32.81 1.97 7.80
C GLY A 533 -31.54 2.72 7.39
N LEU A 534 -30.72 2.14 6.51
CA LEU A 534 -29.57 2.80 5.93
C LEU A 534 -30.00 3.65 4.73
N ARG A 535 -29.52 4.88 4.67
CA ARG A 535 -29.81 5.86 3.63
C ARG A 535 -28.58 6.11 2.77
N ASP A 536 -28.78 6.28 1.48
CA ASP A 536 -27.74 6.49 0.49
C ASP A 536 -27.35 7.98 0.44
N SER A 537 -26.15 8.31 0.93
CA SER A 537 -25.68 9.70 1.02
C SER A 537 -25.54 10.36 -0.35
N TYR A 538 -25.15 9.60 -1.38
CA TYR A 538 -25.03 10.15 -2.73
C TYR A 538 -26.39 10.51 -3.30
N ARG A 539 -27.42 9.66 -3.11
CA ARG A 539 -28.77 9.96 -3.56
C ARG A 539 -29.50 10.99 -2.71
N GLU A 540 -29.13 11.17 -1.43
CA GLU A 540 -29.59 12.32 -0.65
C GLU A 540 -29.06 13.64 -1.23
N ALA A 541 -27.78 13.69 -1.63
CA ALA A 541 -27.16 14.87 -2.26
C ALA A 541 -27.62 15.06 -3.72
N HIS A 542 -27.85 13.99 -4.45
CA HIS A 542 -28.17 13.95 -5.88
C HIS A 542 -29.40 13.08 -6.15
N PRO A 543 -30.63 13.57 -5.92
CA PRO A 543 -31.84 12.74 -6.04
C PRO A 543 -32.17 12.26 -7.47
N ASP A 544 -31.65 12.92 -8.50
CA ASP A 544 -31.91 12.59 -9.90
C ASP A 544 -30.76 11.72 -10.48
N PRO A 545 -30.97 10.40 -10.68
CA PRO A 545 -29.95 9.49 -11.20
C PRO A 545 -29.60 9.75 -12.68
N VAL A 546 -30.44 10.47 -13.41
CA VAL A 546 -30.16 10.83 -14.82
C VAL A 546 -29.21 12.03 -14.87
N ALA A 547 -29.47 13.05 -14.05
CA ALA A 547 -28.64 14.25 -14.00
C ALA A 547 -27.28 13.98 -13.34
N ALA A 548 -27.22 13.07 -12.36
CA ALA A 548 -26.01 12.72 -11.62
C ALA A 548 -25.92 11.19 -11.45
N PRO A 549 -25.46 10.45 -12.45
CA PRO A 549 -25.34 8.99 -12.37
C PRO A 549 -24.43 8.53 -11.22
N GLY A 550 -23.33 9.23 -10.97
CA GLY A 550 -22.40 8.93 -9.87
C GLY A 550 -21.61 7.64 -10.07
N THR A 551 -21.35 7.27 -11.32
CA THR A 551 -20.66 6.05 -11.71
C THR A 551 -19.37 5.85 -10.92
N THR A 552 -19.17 4.64 -10.39
CA THR A 552 -17.93 4.23 -9.70
C THR A 552 -17.21 3.12 -10.44
N TRP A 553 -17.91 2.21 -11.07
CA TRP A 553 -17.39 1.22 -12.00
C TRP A 553 -17.68 1.65 -13.43
N SER A 554 -16.70 1.91 -14.33
CA SER A 554 -15.28 1.93 -13.99
C SER A 554 -14.59 3.11 -14.71
N PRO A 555 -13.73 3.87 -14.07
CA PRO A 555 -12.97 4.93 -14.75
C PRO A 555 -11.95 4.39 -15.76
N VAL A 556 -11.52 3.13 -15.66
CA VAL A 556 -10.48 2.54 -16.54
C VAL A 556 -11.03 1.53 -17.55
N HIS A 557 -12.26 1.03 -17.38
CA HIS A 557 -12.88 0.06 -18.29
C HIS A 557 -13.99 0.70 -19.13
N PRO A 558 -13.67 1.37 -20.26
CA PRO A 558 -14.70 1.89 -21.16
C PRO A 558 -15.33 0.77 -22.02
N ARG A 559 -14.70 -0.38 -22.09
CA ARG A 559 -15.12 -1.56 -22.86
C ARG A 559 -14.97 -2.82 -22.04
N HIS A 560 -15.88 -3.77 -22.31
CA HIS A 560 -15.86 -5.08 -21.65
C HIS A 560 -14.62 -5.89 -22.05
N GLU A 561 -14.02 -6.59 -21.10
CA GLU A 561 -12.75 -7.30 -21.28
C GLU A 561 -12.82 -8.58 -22.11
N ASP A 562 -14.01 -9.03 -22.52
CA ASP A 562 -14.20 -10.25 -23.31
C ASP A 562 -13.68 -10.15 -24.76
N GLY A 563 -13.06 -9.06 -25.15
CA GLY A 563 -12.56 -8.80 -26.50
C GLY A 563 -13.64 -8.50 -27.53
N SER A 564 -14.91 -8.46 -27.15
CA SER A 564 -16.03 -8.13 -28.05
C SER A 564 -16.05 -6.68 -28.51
N GLY A 565 -15.38 -5.79 -27.77
CA GLY A 565 -15.41 -4.34 -27.97
C GLY A 565 -16.72 -3.67 -27.55
N ARG A 566 -17.62 -4.40 -26.88
CA ARG A 566 -18.86 -3.85 -26.32
C ARG A 566 -18.53 -2.80 -25.25
N PRO A 567 -19.35 -1.73 -25.10
CA PRO A 567 -19.21 -0.83 -23.97
C PRO A 567 -19.36 -1.59 -22.64
N GLU A 568 -18.52 -1.24 -21.66
CA GLU A 568 -18.69 -1.71 -20.28
C GLU A 568 -19.90 -1.01 -19.66
N PRO A 569 -20.82 -1.73 -18.99
CA PRO A 569 -21.86 -1.11 -18.18
C PRO A 569 -21.23 -0.21 -17.12
N GLN A 570 -21.70 1.03 -17.06
CA GLN A 570 -21.16 2.04 -16.18
C GLN A 570 -22.15 2.26 -15.04
N ASP A 571 -21.85 1.69 -13.87
CA ASP A 571 -22.75 1.68 -12.73
C ASP A 571 -22.12 2.30 -11.48
N ARG A 572 -22.95 2.71 -10.54
CA ARG A 572 -22.55 3.05 -9.19
C ARG A 572 -22.75 1.81 -8.33
N ILE A 573 -21.65 1.20 -7.90
CA ILE A 573 -21.62 -0.02 -7.09
C ILE A 573 -20.88 0.18 -5.76
N ASP A 574 -20.21 1.32 -5.60
CA ASP A 574 -19.59 1.75 -4.35
C ASP A 574 -20.50 2.75 -3.64
N PHE A 575 -20.63 2.61 -2.34
CA PHE A 575 -21.60 3.37 -1.56
C PHE A 575 -21.00 3.93 -0.27
N VAL A 576 -21.58 5.05 0.18
CA VAL A 576 -21.49 5.56 1.54
C VAL A 576 -22.91 5.67 2.06
N LEU A 577 -23.28 4.77 2.97
CA LEU A 577 -24.61 4.68 3.56
C LEU A 577 -24.54 5.09 5.03
N HIS A 578 -25.61 5.68 5.56
CA HIS A 578 -25.69 6.09 6.96
C HIS A 578 -27.03 5.78 7.60
N ALA A 579 -27.04 5.58 8.92
CA ALA A 579 -28.25 5.32 9.70
C ALA A 579 -28.36 6.28 10.90
N GLY A 580 -29.59 6.47 11.37
CA GLY A 580 -29.93 7.37 12.47
C GLY A 580 -30.03 8.84 12.01
N ASP A 581 -30.48 9.72 12.93
CA ASP A 581 -30.76 11.14 12.63
C ASP A 581 -29.62 12.08 13.06
N ARG A 582 -28.46 11.52 13.49
CA ARG A 582 -27.31 12.29 13.98
C ARG A 582 -26.44 12.86 12.86
N LEU A 583 -26.60 12.40 11.62
CA LEU A 583 -25.85 12.88 10.47
C LEU A 583 -26.78 13.47 9.42
N THR A 584 -26.37 14.62 8.87
CA THR A 584 -26.98 15.24 7.71
C THR A 584 -25.95 15.30 6.59
N VAL A 585 -26.30 14.84 5.41
CA VAL A 585 -25.43 14.94 4.23
C VAL A 585 -25.33 16.41 3.82
N LEU A 586 -24.11 16.93 3.75
CA LEU A 586 -23.82 18.27 3.20
C LEU A 586 -23.44 18.20 1.74
N ASP A 587 -22.67 17.17 1.37
CA ASP A 587 -22.19 16.95 0.02
C ASP A 587 -21.79 15.47 -0.13
N SER A 588 -21.94 14.92 -1.34
CA SER A 588 -21.43 13.60 -1.70
C SER A 588 -21.00 13.61 -3.16
N THR A 589 -19.84 13.03 -3.46
CA THR A 589 -19.28 13.02 -4.82
C THR A 589 -18.55 11.73 -5.12
N THR A 590 -18.49 11.35 -6.38
CA THR A 590 -17.55 10.35 -6.87
C THR A 590 -16.24 11.03 -7.27
N LEU A 591 -15.14 10.39 -6.95
CA LEU A 591 -13.79 10.93 -7.14
C LEU A 591 -12.94 9.96 -7.96
N ALA A 592 -12.50 10.44 -9.12
CA ALA A 592 -11.42 9.86 -9.91
C ALA A 592 -10.69 11.02 -10.59
N THR A 593 -9.40 11.20 -10.35
CA THR A 593 -8.68 12.44 -10.70
C THR A 593 -7.41 12.17 -11.51
N GLY A 594 -6.95 13.21 -12.20
CA GLY A 594 -5.74 13.17 -13.00
C GLY A 594 -5.94 12.50 -14.36
N ARG A 595 -4.84 12.06 -14.97
CA ARG A 595 -4.87 11.33 -16.23
C ARG A 595 -5.25 9.88 -15.96
N ILE A 596 -6.26 9.39 -16.66
CA ILE A 596 -6.74 8.02 -16.58
C ILE A 596 -6.74 7.45 -18.00
N ALA A 597 -5.81 6.54 -18.26
CA ALA A 597 -5.80 5.75 -19.47
C ALA A 597 -6.64 4.48 -19.27
N PRO A 598 -7.30 3.97 -20.31
CA PRO A 598 -8.06 2.75 -20.21
C PRO A 598 -7.17 1.51 -20.09
N TRP A 599 -7.70 0.45 -19.51
CA TRP A 599 -7.08 -0.88 -19.52
C TRP A 599 -6.76 -1.34 -20.97
N PRO A 600 -5.57 -1.95 -21.26
CA PRO A 600 -4.54 -2.35 -20.28
C PRO A 600 -3.45 -1.28 -20.00
N ASP A 601 -3.53 -0.07 -20.54
CA ASP A 601 -2.47 0.93 -20.50
C ASP A 601 -2.49 1.78 -19.20
N VAL A 602 -2.79 1.15 -18.05
CA VAL A 602 -3.08 1.80 -16.78
C VAL A 602 -1.86 2.13 -15.93
N ALA A 603 -0.71 1.51 -16.19
CA ALA A 603 0.48 1.62 -15.34
C ALA A 603 0.87 3.06 -14.99
N ALA A 604 0.78 3.98 -15.94
CA ALA A 604 1.11 5.39 -15.76
C ALA A 604 -0.07 6.29 -15.36
N ASN A 605 -1.21 5.73 -14.90
CA ASN A 605 -2.37 6.51 -14.47
C ASN A 605 -2.06 7.31 -13.21
N ASP A 606 -2.64 8.51 -13.11
CA ASP A 606 -2.59 9.29 -11.87
C ASP A 606 -3.59 8.74 -10.82
N TRP A 607 -4.68 8.14 -11.27
CA TRP A 607 -5.67 7.49 -10.43
C TRP A 607 -5.30 6.00 -10.21
N PRO A 608 -5.02 5.57 -8.95
CA PRO A 608 -4.49 4.24 -8.68
C PRO A 608 -5.57 3.21 -8.33
N SER A 609 -6.66 3.19 -9.08
CA SER A 609 -7.74 2.20 -8.96
C SER A 609 -8.56 2.11 -10.25
N ASP A 610 -9.27 1.00 -10.44
CA ASP A 610 -10.29 0.82 -11.47
C ASP A 610 -11.70 1.23 -10.98
N HIS A 611 -11.85 1.58 -9.70
CA HIS A 611 -13.04 2.20 -9.14
C HIS A 611 -12.83 3.69 -8.89
N ALA A 612 -13.88 4.48 -9.04
CA ALA A 612 -13.94 5.81 -8.45
C ALA A 612 -14.29 5.69 -6.96
N ALA A 613 -13.66 6.51 -6.11
CA ALA A 613 -14.04 6.58 -4.70
C ALA A 613 -15.34 7.36 -4.51
N VAL A 614 -16.10 7.06 -3.46
CA VAL A 614 -17.23 7.89 -3.02
C VAL A 614 -16.82 8.66 -1.77
N LEU A 615 -16.91 9.98 -1.81
CA LEU A 615 -16.57 10.87 -0.71
C LEU A 615 -17.81 11.65 -0.26
N THR A 616 -18.19 11.52 1.01
CA THR A 616 -19.33 12.21 1.59
C THR A 616 -18.89 13.09 2.77
N THR A 617 -19.36 14.32 2.81
CA THR A 617 -19.25 15.22 3.95
C THR A 617 -20.55 15.22 4.72
N PHE A 618 -20.48 14.84 5.97
CA PHE A 618 -21.61 14.87 6.90
C PHE A 618 -21.43 16.02 7.91
N ARG A 619 -22.57 16.55 8.36
CA ARG A 619 -22.66 17.40 9.54
C ARG A 619 -23.36 16.63 10.66
N PHE A 620 -22.82 16.73 11.86
CA PHE A 620 -23.47 16.24 13.07
C PHE A 620 -24.66 17.14 13.43
N ALA A 621 -25.81 16.49 13.77
CA ALA A 621 -27.03 17.16 14.18
C ALA A 621 -26.99 17.61 15.65
#